data_84bf4de21196d20af6a152069b1f7f1c
#
_entry.id   84bf4de21196d20af6a152069b1f7f1c
#
_cell.length_a   1.000
_cell.length_b   1.000
_cell.length_c   1.000
_cell.angle_alpha   90.00
_cell.angle_beta   90.00
_cell.angle_gamma   90.00
#
_symmetry.space_group_name_H-M   'P 1'
#
loop_
_entity.id
_entity.type
_entity.pdbx_description
1 polymer ?
#
loop_
_entity_poly.entity_id
_entity_poly.type
_entity_poly.pdbx_seq_one_letter_code
_entity_poly.pdbx_strand_id
1 'polypeptide(L)'
;MKKSYPVLVRNLLIIIAVLLIQVISLPGIHEGTVYAAACAPTDEDALGPFYRPGAPIRTSVGKGYVLQGVVRSSKDCAVVPGAVLELWLAGPDSGYDDAHRAALVADASGAYRFGSNLPPPYSGRPPHIHLRISAKSFATLVTQHYPVSDKNTAVFDIVIVPSR
;
A
#
# COMPACT_ATOMS: atom_id res chain seq x y z
N MET A 1 65.15 38.98 -23.78
CA MET A 1 65.18 39.31 -22.35
C MET A 1 64.29 38.39 -21.56
N LYS A 2 64.82 37.40 -20.82
CA LYS A 2 64.04 36.49 -19.97
C LYS A 2 63.72 37.19 -18.66
N LYS A 3 62.49 37.53 -18.38
CA LYS A 3 62.09 38.07 -17.08
C LYS A 3 62.15 36.96 -16.03
N SER A 4 63.14 37.05 -15.12
CA SER A 4 63.21 36.14 -13.97
C SER A 4 62.35 36.73 -12.85
N TYR A 5 61.30 36.00 -12.47
CA TYR A 5 60.46 36.36 -11.32
C TYR A 5 61.15 35.89 -10.04
N PRO A 6 61.03 36.66 -8.92
CA PRO A 6 61.58 36.23 -7.66
C PRO A 6 60.92 34.90 -7.20
N VAL A 7 61.72 34.09 -6.52
CA VAL A 7 61.35 32.74 -6.07
C VAL A 7 59.99 32.71 -5.34
N LEU A 8 59.68 33.75 -4.57
CA LEU A 8 58.45 33.90 -3.82
C LEU A 8 57.20 33.95 -4.74
N VAL A 9 57.31 34.71 -5.84
CA VAL A 9 56.16 34.86 -6.82
C VAL A 9 55.97 33.58 -7.60
N ARG A 10 57.07 32.85 -7.91
CA ARG A 10 57.00 31.56 -8.61
C ARG A 10 56.34 30.49 -7.76
N ASN A 11 56.63 30.44 -6.44
CA ASN A 11 56.04 29.49 -5.53
C ASN A 11 54.54 29.79 -5.27
N LEU A 12 54.19 31.08 -5.18
CA LEU A 12 52.77 31.49 -5.03
C LEU A 12 51.93 31.12 -6.24
N LEU A 13 52.44 31.26 -7.47
CA LEU A 13 51.72 30.85 -8.70
C LEU A 13 51.54 29.35 -8.80
N ILE A 14 52.51 28.56 -8.31
CA ILE A 14 52.37 27.08 -8.26
C ILE A 14 51.32 26.65 -7.24
N ILE A 15 51.25 27.29 -6.08
CA ILE A 15 50.25 27.00 -5.04
C ILE A 15 48.83 27.34 -5.55
N ILE A 16 48.68 28.47 -6.24
CA ILE A 16 47.39 28.87 -6.82
C ILE A 16 46.97 27.88 -7.93
N ALA A 17 47.90 27.42 -8.76
CA ALA A 17 47.62 26.44 -9.81
C ALA A 17 47.20 25.06 -9.24
N VAL A 18 47.80 24.61 -8.13
CA VAL A 18 47.50 23.36 -7.46
C VAL A 18 46.13 23.44 -6.76
N LEU A 19 45.78 24.61 -6.16
CA LEU A 19 44.45 24.81 -5.55
C LEU A 19 43.32 24.88 -6.58
N LEU A 20 43.60 25.39 -7.78
CA LEU A 20 42.57 25.44 -8.86
C LEU A 20 42.29 24.06 -9.49
N ILE A 21 43.25 23.13 -9.42
CA ILE A 21 43.02 21.76 -9.96
C ILE A 21 42.14 20.90 -9.02
N GLN A 22 42.05 21.22 -7.73
CA GLN A 22 41.26 20.47 -6.76
C GLN A 22 39.74 20.79 -6.81
N VAL A 23 39.32 21.83 -7.50
CA VAL A 23 37.90 22.24 -7.57
C VAL A 23 37.10 21.49 -8.66
N ILE A 24 37.75 20.66 -9.50
CA ILE A 24 37.09 20.01 -10.64
C ILE A 24 36.70 18.52 -10.37
N SER A 25 36.97 18.03 -9.17
CA SER A 25 36.50 16.69 -8.77
C SER A 25 35.27 16.80 -7.87
N LEU A 26 34.18 17.41 -8.37
CA LEU A 26 32.88 17.16 -7.80
C LEU A 26 32.51 15.70 -8.16
N PRO A 27 32.28 14.83 -7.16
CA PRO A 27 31.74 13.53 -7.46
C PRO A 27 30.42 13.75 -8.22
N GLY A 28 30.33 13.20 -9.42
CA GLY A 28 29.12 13.26 -10.23
C GLY A 28 27.95 12.88 -9.34
N ILE A 29 26.96 13.75 -9.29
CA ILE A 29 25.64 13.40 -8.75
C ILE A 29 25.15 12.28 -9.66
N HIS A 30 25.37 11.03 -9.26
CA HIS A 30 24.64 9.93 -9.87
C HIS A 30 23.18 10.20 -9.58
N GLU A 31 22.42 10.66 -10.55
CA GLU A 31 20.97 10.53 -10.55
C GLU A 31 20.67 9.04 -10.45
N GLY A 32 20.66 8.54 -9.22
CA GLY A 32 20.14 7.21 -8.96
C GLY A 32 18.70 7.23 -9.43
N THR A 33 18.41 6.46 -10.47
CA THR A 33 17.03 6.20 -10.88
C THR A 33 16.35 5.58 -9.67
N VAL A 34 15.54 6.38 -8.95
CA VAL A 34 14.70 5.87 -7.86
C VAL A 34 13.65 5.00 -8.55
N TYR A 35 13.92 3.71 -8.64
CA TYR A 35 12.88 2.76 -8.96
C TYR A 35 11.85 2.86 -7.84
N ALA A 36 10.64 3.33 -8.16
CA ALA A 36 9.53 3.23 -7.22
C ALA A 36 9.44 1.77 -6.77
N ALA A 37 9.53 1.54 -5.46
CA ALA A 37 9.43 0.21 -4.93
C ALA A 37 8.07 -0.36 -5.36
N ALA A 38 8.08 -1.41 -6.18
CA ALA A 38 6.85 -2.11 -6.53
C ALA A 38 6.26 -2.70 -5.25
N CYS A 39 5.00 -2.43 -4.97
CA CYS A 39 4.29 -3.08 -3.89
C CYS A 39 3.95 -4.50 -4.29
N ALA A 40 4.32 -5.48 -3.46
CA ALA A 40 3.91 -6.85 -3.69
C ALA A 40 2.37 -6.93 -3.70
N PRO A 41 1.76 -7.55 -4.72
CA PRO A 41 0.31 -7.74 -4.74
C PRO A 41 -0.16 -8.48 -3.50
N THR A 42 -1.35 -8.13 -3.02
CA THR A 42 -2.03 -8.93 -1.99
C THR A 42 -2.37 -10.29 -2.56
N ASP A 43 -2.08 -11.35 -1.81
CA ASP A 43 -2.39 -12.72 -2.21
C ASP A 43 -3.90 -12.92 -2.37
N GLU A 44 -4.27 -13.65 -3.41
CA GLU A 44 -5.65 -14.09 -3.61
C GLU A 44 -6.01 -15.19 -2.61
N ASP A 45 -7.28 -15.22 -2.22
CA ASP A 45 -7.85 -16.29 -1.38
C ASP A 45 -9.28 -16.63 -1.88
N ALA A 46 -9.86 -17.69 -1.33
CA ALA A 46 -11.13 -18.23 -1.79
C ALA A 46 -12.28 -17.23 -1.61
N LEU A 47 -13.10 -17.05 -2.67
CA LEU A 47 -14.36 -16.31 -2.62
C LEU A 47 -15.32 -16.91 -1.58
N GLY A 48 -15.27 -18.23 -1.43
CA GLY A 48 -16.21 -18.96 -0.58
C GLY A 48 -17.63 -19.05 -1.17
N PRO A 49 -18.51 -19.84 -0.56
CA PRO A 49 -19.84 -20.14 -1.11
C PRO A 49 -20.89 -19.06 -0.81
N PHE A 50 -20.58 -18.05 0.00
CA PHE A 50 -21.56 -17.08 0.51
C PHE A 50 -21.52 -15.72 -0.17
N TYR A 51 -20.66 -15.53 -1.17
CA TYR A 51 -20.64 -14.29 -1.92
C TYR A 51 -21.97 -14.08 -2.67
N ARG A 52 -22.53 -12.89 -2.51
CA ARG A 52 -23.68 -12.39 -3.27
C ARG A 52 -23.40 -10.97 -3.73
N PRO A 53 -23.59 -10.64 -5.02
CA PRO A 53 -23.41 -9.28 -5.51
C PRO A 53 -24.45 -8.32 -4.89
N GLY A 54 -24.19 -7.02 -4.98
CA GLY A 54 -25.12 -5.98 -4.53
C GLY A 54 -25.20 -5.85 -3.01
N ALA A 55 -24.07 -5.96 -2.32
CA ALA A 55 -24.02 -5.66 -0.90
C ALA A 55 -24.45 -4.21 -0.61
N PRO A 56 -25.18 -3.94 0.49
CA PRO A 56 -25.60 -2.60 0.86
C PRO A 56 -24.39 -1.66 1.07
N ILE A 57 -24.50 -0.40 0.64
CA ILE A 57 -23.45 0.62 0.84
C ILE A 57 -23.49 1.04 2.31
N ARG A 58 -22.46 0.67 3.07
CA ARG A 58 -22.30 1.02 4.49
C ARG A 58 -20.87 0.72 4.94
N THR A 59 -20.42 1.40 6.00
CA THR A 59 -19.09 1.25 6.56
C THR A 59 -19.04 0.34 7.80
N SER A 60 -20.19 -0.19 8.23
CA SER A 60 -20.25 -1.07 9.39
C SER A 60 -21.41 -2.07 9.28
N VAL A 61 -21.16 -3.27 9.78
CA VAL A 61 -22.15 -4.36 9.93
C VAL A 61 -22.22 -4.89 11.36
N GLY A 62 -21.56 -4.23 12.29
CA GLY A 62 -21.53 -4.65 13.68
C GLY A 62 -20.56 -3.83 14.52
N LYS A 63 -20.28 -4.31 15.72
CA LYS A 63 -19.35 -3.68 16.69
C LYS A 63 -18.39 -4.72 17.23
N GLY A 64 -17.22 -4.26 17.69
CA GLY A 64 -16.22 -5.09 18.36
C GLY A 64 -14.96 -5.32 17.57
N TYR A 65 -14.99 -5.14 16.24
CA TYR A 65 -13.81 -5.24 15.38
C TYR A 65 -13.77 -4.12 14.34
N VAL A 66 -12.57 -3.61 14.03
CA VAL A 66 -12.35 -2.61 12.99
C VAL A 66 -11.24 -3.08 12.07
N LEU A 67 -11.55 -3.21 10.79
CA LEU A 67 -10.59 -3.41 9.70
C LEU A 67 -10.41 -2.11 8.94
N GLN A 68 -9.18 -1.66 8.76
CA GLN A 68 -8.86 -0.44 8.02
C GLN A 68 -7.55 -0.60 7.25
N GLY A 69 -7.30 0.23 6.26
CA GLY A 69 -6.09 0.19 5.46
C GLY A 69 -6.18 1.10 4.26
N VAL A 70 -5.24 0.97 3.34
CA VAL A 70 -5.14 1.74 2.10
C VAL A 70 -5.09 0.78 0.91
N VAL A 71 -5.85 1.10 -0.15
CA VAL A 71 -5.77 0.38 -1.43
C VAL A 71 -4.68 1.03 -2.29
N ARG A 72 -3.74 0.21 -2.79
CA ARG A 72 -2.59 0.63 -3.60
C ARG A 72 -2.48 -0.16 -4.88
N SER A 73 -1.77 0.41 -5.85
CA SER A 73 -1.38 -0.23 -7.11
C SER A 73 -0.08 -1.02 -6.93
N SER A 74 -0.01 -2.23 -7.44
CA SER A 74 1.23 -3.03 -7.46
C SER A 74 2.31 -2.45 -8.38
N LYS A 75 1.93 -1.60 -9.34
CA LYS A 75 2.83 -1.03 -10.33
C LYS A 75 3.81 -0.02 -9.73
N ASP A 76 3.31 0.85 -8.84
CA ASP A 76 4.02 2.05 -8.38
C ASP A 76 3.74 2.40 -6.93
N CYS A 77 3.03 1.57 -6.18
CA CYS A 77 2.55 1.80 -4.81
C CYS A 77 1.62 3.02 -4.65
N ALA A 78 1.21 3.65 -5.74
CA ALA A 78 0.28 4.77 -5.68
C ALA A 78 -1.06 4.32 -5.06
N VAL A 79 -1.70 5.23 -4.32
CA VAL A 79 -3.04 4.98 -3.77
C VAL A 79 -4.07 4.84 -4.90
N VAL A 80 -5.10 4.04 -4.69
CA VAL A 80 -6.20 3.83 -5.64
C VAL A 80 -7.50 4.35 -5.06
N PRO A 81 -7.79 5.65 -5.24
CA PRO A 81 -9.05 6.25 -4.82
C PRO A 81 -10.24 5.60 -5.54
N GLY A 82 -11.38 5.55 -4.86
CA GLY A 82 -12.60 5.04 -5.46
C GLY A 82 -12.65 3.54 -5.69
N ALA A 83 -11.68 2.77 -5.18
CA ALA A 83 -11.78 1.32 -5.15
C ALA A 83 -13.00 0.89 -4.35
N VAL A 84 -13.80 -0.02 -4.91
CA VAL A 84 -14.96 -0.59 -4.24
C VAL A 84 -14.55 -1.85 -3.52
N LEU A 85 -14.83 -1.91 -2.22
CA LEU A 85 -14.59 -3.06 -1.37
C LEU A 85 -15.93 -3.66 -0.96
N GLU A 86 -16.20 -4.88 -1.39
CA GLU A 86 -17.31 -5.68 -0.91
C GLU A 86 -16.79 -6.63 0.19
N LEU A 87 -17.40 -6.58 1.37
CA LEU A 87 -17.01 -7.39 2.51
C LEU A 87 -18.17 -8.23 2.99
N TRP A 88 -17.88 -9.46 3.41
CA TRP A 88 -18.85 -10.35 4.06
C TRP A 88 -18.17 -11.27 5.05
N LEU A 89 -18.89 -11.61 6.12
CA LEU A 89 -18.37 -12.41 7.22
C LEU A 89 -19.50 -13.15 7.93
N ALA A 90 -19.15 -14.13 8.75
CA ALA A 90 -20.09 -14.76 9.64
C ALA A 90 -20.51 -13.79 10.76
N GLY A 91 -21.81 -13.68 10.98
CA GLY A 91 -22.38 -13.00 12.13
C GLY A 91 -22.06 -13.69 13.45
N PRO A 92 -22.46 -13.11 14.60
CA PRO A 92 -22.22 -13.70 15.92
C PRO A 92 -22.84 -15.09 16.09
N ASP A 93 -23.90 -15.39 15.35
CA ASP A 93 -24.60 -16.68 15.29
C ASP A 93 -24.00 -17.65 14.24
N SER A 94 -22.86 -17.32 13.67
CA SER A 94 -22.22 -18.05 12.57
C SER A 94 -22.99 -18.04 11.24
N GLY A 95 -24.04 -17.23 11.11
CA GLY A 95 -24.80 -17.08 9.86
C GLY A 95 -24.15 -16.10 8.89
N TYR A 96 -24.33 -16.36 7.59
CA TYR A 96 -23.96 -15.44 6.50
C TYR A 96 -25.24 -14.88 5.87
N ASP A 97 -25.57 -13.65 6.19
CA ASP A 97 -26.78 -12.98 5.73
C ASP A 97 -26.53 -11.55 5.23
N ASP A 98 -27.59 -10.82 4.88
CA ASP A 98 -27.49 -9.44 4.42
C ASP A 98 -27.07 -8.46 5.52
N ALA A 99 -27.28 -8.81 6.80
CA ALA A 99 -26.85 -7.97 7.92
C ALA A 99 -25.32 -7.92 8.03
N HIS A 100 -24.62 -8.97 7.59
CA HIS A 100 -23.17 -9.14 7.76
C HIS A 100 -22.39 -8.99 6.43
N ARG A 101 -22.91 -8.20 5.48
CA ARG A 101 -22.20 -7.82 4.27
C ARG A 101 -22.34 -6.33 3.97
N ALA A 102 -21.29 -5.73 3.39
CA ALA A 102 -21.24 -4.32 3.05
C ALA A 102 -20.47 -4.08 1.75
N ALA A 103 -20.79 -2.97 1.08
CA ALA A 103 -19.94 -2.36 0.08
C ALA A 103 -19.52 -0.98 0.57
N LEU A 104 -18.25 -0.64 0.44
CA LEU A 104 -17.73 0.68 0.75
C LEU A 104 -16.73 1.13 -0.32
N VAL A 105 -16.47 2.42 -0.38
CA VAL A 105 -15.58 3.02 -1.38
C VAL A 105 -14.40 3.64 -0.67
N ALA A 106 -13.19 3.32 -1.14
CA ALA A 106 -11.97 3.95 -0.66
C ALA A 106 -12.00 5.45 -0.98
N ASP A 107 -11.57 6.27 -0.03
CA ASP A 107 -11.57 7.72 -0.13
C ASP A 107 -10.49 8.28 -1.09
N ALA A 108 -10.33 9.60 -1.15
CA ALA A 108 -9.36 10.27 -2.01
C ALA A 108 -7.89 9.89 -1.69
N SER A 109 -7.61 9.41 -0.51
CA SER A 109 -6.29 8.89 -0.09
C SER A 109 -6.16 7.37 -0.29
N GLY A 110 -7.16 6.71 -0.89
CA GLY A 110 -7.23 5.27 -1.02
C GLY A 110 -7.58 4.55 0.29
N ALA A 111 -7.87 5.29 1.37
CA ALA A 111 -8.13 4.70 2.67
C ALA A 111 -9.56 4.13 2.76
N TYR A 112 -9.69 3.05 3.53
CA TYR A 112 -10.96 2.46 3.89
C TYR A 112 -11.03 2.12 5.38
N ARG A 113 -12.24 2.07 5.93
CA ARG A 113 -12.49 1.66 7.31
C ARG A 113 -13.82 0.92 7.38
N PHE A 114 -13.79 -0.27 7.97
CA PHE A 114 -14.94 -1.17 8.10
C PHE A 114 -15.11 -1.62 9.54
N GLY A 115 -16.30 -1.48 10.11
CA GLY A 115 -16.66 -1.96 11.44
C GLY A 115 -17.50 -3.24 11.38
N SER A 116 -17.18 -4.23 12.22
CA SER A 116 -17.92 -5.48 12.29
C SER A 116 -17.92 -6.08 13.71
N ASN A 117 -18.64 -7.19 13.91
CA ASN A 117 -18.30 -8.11 14.97
C ASN A 117 -16.95 -8.79 14.67
N LEU A 118 -16.26 -9.29 15.68
CA LEU A 118 -15.22 -10.30 15.45
C LEU A 118 -15.94 -11.57 14.96
N PRO A 119 -15.68 -12.05 13.72
CA PRO A 119 -16.38 -13.23 13.23
C PRO A 119 -16.01 -14.46 14.06
N PRO A 120 -16.95 -15.36 14.36
CA PRO A 120 -16.61 -16.64 14.97
C PRO A 120 -15.86 -17.53 13.98
N PRO A 121 -15.16 -18.59 14.48
CA PRO A 121 -14.72 -19.67 13.60
C PRO A 121 -15.91 -20.29 12.86
N TYR A 122 -15.72 -20.64 11.58
CA TYR A 122 -16.79 -21.20 10.76
C TYR A 122 -16.33 -22.45 10.02
N SER A 123 -17.09 -23.54 10.16
CA SER A 123 -16.84 -24.80 9.42
C SER A 123 -15.39 -25.30 9.51
N GLY A 124 -14.80 -25.27 10.70
CA GLY A 124 -13.40 -25.70 10.95
C GLY A 124 -12.34 -24.72 10.49
N ARG A 125 -12.74 -23.55 9.97
CA ARG A 125 -11.82 -22.47 9.58
C ARG A 125 -11.68 -21.41 10.70
N PRO A 126 -10.53 -20.75 10.80
CA PRO A 126 -10.35 -19.64 11.74
C PRO A 126 -11.29 -18.47 11.41
N PRO A 127 -11.52 -17.52 12.35
CA PRO A 127 -12.20 -16.27 12.08
C PRO A 127 -11.68 -15.60 10.81
N HIS A 128 -12.57 -15.19 9.90
CA HIS A 128 -12.16 -14.53 8.66
C HIS A 128 -13.22 -13.57 8.14
N ILE A 129 -12.75 -12.54 7.45
CA ILE A 129 -13.56 -11.57 6.71
C ILE A 129 -13.18 -11.71 5.24
N HIS A 130 -14.13 -12.01 4.39
CA HIS A 130 -13.94 -12.03 2.95
C HIS A 130 -13.95 -10.61 2.39
N LEU A 131 -13.11 -10.38 1.38
CA LEU A 131 -13.04 -9.11 0.66
C LEU A 131 -12.99 -9.38 -0.85
N ARG A 132 -13.77 -8.61 -1.59
CA ARG A 132 -13.67 -8.51 -3.04
C ARG A 132 -13.43 -7.05 -3.39
N ILE A 133 -12.31 -6.76 -4.02
CA ILE A 133 -11.87 -5.41 -4.35
C ILE A 133 -11.93 -5.22 -5.86
N SER A 134 -12.58 -4.16 -6.30
CA SER A 134 -12.64 -3.78 -7.71
C SER A 134 -12.35 -2.29 -7.89
N ALA A 135 -11.61 -1.94 -8.94
CA ALA A 135 -11.35 -0.56 -9.35
C ALA A 135 -11.23 -0.47 -10.86
N LYS A 136 -11.51 0.71 -11.44
CA LYS A 136 -11.36 0.94 -12.88
C LYS A 136 -9.92 0.69 -13.30
N SER A 137 -9.71 -0.11 -14.34
CA SER A 137 -8.39 -0.47 -14.90
C SER A 137 -7.53 -1.36 -13.98
N PHE A 138 -8.16 -2.07 -13.04
CA PHE A 138 -7.50 -3.07 -12.20
C PHE A 138 -8.20 -4.42 -12.31
N ALA A 139 -7.42 -5.49 -12.18
CA ALA A 139 -7.96 -6.82 -11.99
C ALA A 139 -8.70 -6.88 -10.65
N THR A 140 -9.84 -7.56 -10.62
CA THR A 140 -10.55 -7.79 -9.37
C THR A 140 -9.73 -8.72 -8.47
N LEU A 141 -9.50 -8.31 -7.23
CA LEU A 141 -8.88 -9.13 -6.20
C LEU A 141 -9.97 -9.74 -5.32
N VAL A 142 -9.87 -11.02 -5.05
CA VAL A 142 -10.59 -11.70 -3.97
C VAL A 142 -9.58 -12.18 -2.96
N THR A 143 -9.79 -11.83 -1.69
CA THR A 143 -8.88 -12.20 -0.60
C THR A 143 -9.64 -12.36 0.71
N GLN A 144 -8.95 -12.71 1.77
CA GLN A 144 -9.51 -12.83 3.11
C GLN A 144 -8.58 -12.20 4.14
N HIS A 145 -9.17 -11.55 5.13
CA HIS A 145 -8.48 -11.10 6.32
C HIS A 145 -8.78 -12.04 7.48
N TYR A 146 -7.75 -12.45 8.20
CA TYR A 146 -7.84 -13.34 9.38
C TYR A 146 -7.58 -12.54 10.65
N PRO A 147 -8.65 -12.17 11.41
CA PRO A 147 -8.50 -11.46 12.66
C PRO A 147 -7.68 -12.23 13.68
N VAL A 148 -6.79 -11.53 14.41
CA VAL A 148 -6.10 -12.08 15.56
C VAL A 148 -7.00 -11.97 16.78
N SER A 149 -7.19 -13.04 17.53
CA SER A 149 -8.25 -13.21 18.53
C SER A 149 -8.20 -12.22 19.71
N ASP A 150 -7.03 -11.68 20.03
CA ASP A 150 -6.83 -10.73 21.13
C ASP A 150 -6.85 -9.26 20.69
N LYS A 151 -7.16 -9.02 19.40
CA LYS A 151 -7.18 -7.68 18.81
C LYS A 151 -8.56 -7.31 18.31
N ASN A 152 -8.97 -6.09 18.59
CA ASN A 152 -10.24 -5.52 18.13
C ASN A 152 -10.07 -4.57 16.92
N THR A 153 -8.85 -4.49 16.39
CA THR A 153 -8.54 -3.68 15.20
C THR A 153 -7.37 -4.27 14.43
N ALA A 154 -7.38 -4.11 13.11
CA ALA A 154 -6.26 -4.41 12.24
C ALA A 154 -6.08 -3.36 11.16
N VAL A 155 -4.82 -3.20 10.73
CA VAL A 155 -4.47 -2.52 9.49
C VAL A 155 -4.18 -3.60 8.44
N PHE A 156 -4.90 -3.55 7.32
CA PHE A 156 -4.76 -4.45 6.19
C PHE A 156 -4.69 -3.64 4.91
N ASP A 157 -3.46 -3.26 4.52
CA ASP A 157 -3.24 -2.60 3.24
C ASP A 157 -3.44 -3.60 2.10
N ILE A 158 -4.12 -3.15 1.05
CA ILE A 158 -4.52 -3.98 -0.09
C ILE A 158 -3.79 -3.47 -1.32
N VAL A 159 -3.12 -4.38 -2.03
CA VAL A 159 -2.38 -4.05 -3.25
C VAL A 159 -3.00 -4.79 -4.42
N ILE A 160 -3.58 -4.05 -5.37
CA ILE A 160 -4.26 -4.59 -6.55
C ILE A 160 -3.41 -4.41 -7.83
N VAL A 161 -3.58 -5.35 -8.75
CA VAL A 161 -2.82 -5.41 -10.01
C VAL A 161 -3.57 -4.67 -11.11
N PRO A 162 -2.91 -3.73 -11.87
CA PRO A 162 -3.54 -3.15 -13.05
C PRO A 162 -3.96 -4.20 -14.06
N SER A 163 -5.15 -4.04 -14.67
CA SER A 163 -5.57 -4.89 -15.79
C SER A 163 -4.71 -4.61 -17.02
N ARG A 164 -4.50 -5.64 -17.82
CA ARG A 164 -3.77 -5.56 -19.10
C ARG A 164 -4.63 -4.89 -20.16
#